data_e0644501cf82ccf997c5685d5e3e9515
#
_entry.id   e0644501cf82ccf997c5685d5e3e9515
#
_cell.length_a   1.000
_cell.length_b   1.000
_cell.length_c   1.000
_cell.angle_alpha   90.00
_cell.angle_beta   90.00
_cell.angle_gamma   90.00
#
_symmetry.space_group_name_H-M   'P 1'
#
loop_
_entity.id
_entity.type
_entity.pdbx_description
1 polymer ?
#
loop_
_entity_poly.entity_id
_entity_poly.type
_entity_poly.pdbx_seq_one_letter_code
_entity_poly.pdbx_strand_id
1 'polypeptide(L)'
;ADSDKDCNGDCFGDAFLDDCEICSGGGSDHTADSDKDCNGDCFGDAFLDGCGECSGGFSEHEENSDQDCNSECFGPALIRTYYFDEDGDGLGGDESEQFCDVDVPEGWVSNSADIDDSCTSNYHDCMDVCDGTDMFTTYYQDNDGDGFGSDISQQYCSGEVPENWVSNSSDTDDDCFSNIHDCAGVCDGDAIIQIY
;
A
#
# COMPACT_ATOMS: atom_id res chain seq x y z
N ALA A 1 65.14 -44.18 -20.68
CA ALA A 1 63.98 -43.54 -19.98
C ALA A 1 64.33 -43.51 -18.50
N ASP A 2 64.51 -42.35 -17.91
CA ASP A 2 64.74 -42.13 -16.47
C ASP A 2 63.47 -42.50 -15.69
N SER A 3 63.26 -43.82 -15.50
CA SER A 3 62.14 -44.39 -14.82
C SER A 3 62.12 -44.12 -13.29
N ASP A 4 63.20 -43.55 -12.76
CA ASP A 4 63.47 -43.37 -11.35
C ASP A 4 63.35 -41.88 -10.92
N LYS A 5 62.90 -41.02 -11.84
CA LYS A 5 62.64 -39.59 -11.53
C LYS A 5 61.15 -39.32 -11.40
N ASP A 6 60.79 -38.54 -10.41
CA ASP A 6 59.43 -37.98 -10.25
C ASP A 6 59.21 -36.87 -11.26
N CYS A 7 58.00 -36.27 -11.25
CA CYS A 7 57.63 -35.17 -12.17
C CYS A 7 58.41 -33.87 -11.90
N ASN A 8 59.02 -33.69 -10.72
CA ASN A 8 59.93 -32.58 -10.40
C ASN A 8 61.34 -32.81 -10.85
N GLY A 9 61.69 -34.07 -11.30
CA GLY A 9 62.99 -34.47 -11.78
C GLY A 9 63.90 -35.06 -10.70
N ASP A 10 63.41 -35.24 -9.49
CA ASP A 10 64.19 -35.81 -8.37
C ASP A 10 64.24 -37.32 -8.44
N CYS A 11 65.51 -37.91 -8.28
CA CYS A 11 65.65 -39.32 -8.25
C CYS A 11 65.03 -39.94 -7.01
N PHE A 12 64.04 -40.88 -7.22
CA PHE A 12 63.28 -41.53 -6.16
C PHE A 12 62.48 -40.53 -5.32
N GLY A 13 62.09 -39.37 -5.93
CA GLY A 13 61.25 -38.35 -5.28
C GLY A 13 59.76 -38.77 -5.19
N ASP A 14 59.06 -38.08 -4.37
CA ASP A 14 57.60 -38.30 -4.06
C ASP A 14 56.67 -37.34 -4.78
N ALA A 15 57.19 -36.50 -5.71
CA ALA A 15 56.31 -35.56 -6.46
C ALA A 15 55.49 -36.35 -7.52
N PHE A 16 54.25 -35.94 -7.72
CA PHE A 16 53.32 -36.59 -8.65
C PHE A 16 52.57 -35.55 -9.45
N LEU A 17 51.96 -35.94 -10.55
CA LEU A 17 51.01 -35.08 -11.27
C LEU A 17 49.70 -35.16 -10.57
N ASP A 18 49.18 -34.01 -10.17
CA ASP A 18 47.85 -33.88 -9.59
C ASP A 18 46.74 -33.95 -10.66
N ASP A 19 45.48 -33.75 -10.27
CA ASP A 19 44.35 -33.83 -11.20
C ASP A 19 44.33 -32.72 -12.26
N CYS A 20 45.06 -31.62 -12.03
CA CYS A 20 45.25 -30.54 -13.00
C CYS A 20 46.51 -30.73 -13.88
N GLU A 21 47.11 -31.91 -13.82
CA GLU A 21 48.37 -32.28 -14.55
C GLU A 21 49.57 -31.41 -14.13
N ILE A 22 49.53 -30.81 -12.94
CA ILE A 22 50.61 -30.02 -12.35
C ILE A 22 51.45 -30.93 -11.43
N CYS A 23 52.76 -30.78 -11.49
CA CYS A 23 53.67 -31.53 -10.61
C CYS A 23 53.57 -31.00 -9.18
N SER A 24 53.04 -31.81 -8.27
CA SER A 24 52.70 -31.45 -6.90
C SER A 24 53.31 -32.39 -5.87
N GLY A 25 53.47 -31.92 -4.65
CA GLY A 25 54.07 -32.68 -3.55
C GLY A 25 55.58 -32.86 -3.68
N GLY A 26 56.17 -33.69 -2.82
CA GLY A 26 57.61 -33.88 -2.77
C GLY A 26 58.37 -32.56 -2.65
N GLY A 27 59.34 -32.35 -3.57
CA GLY A 27 60.14 -31.12 -3.65
C GLY A 27 59.63 -30.09 -4.66
N SER A 28 58.40 -30.21 -5.16
CA SER A 28 57.85 -29.35 -6.22
C SER A 28 57.42 -27.94 -5.74
N ASP A 29 57.38 -27.72 -4.43
CA ASP A 29 56.84 -26.49 -3.82
C ASP A 29 55.40 -26.17 -4.20
N HIS A 30 54.67 -27.12 -4.82
CA HIS A 30 53.26 -26.99 -5.21
C HIS A 30 52.38 -27.94 -4.40
N THR A 31 51.26 -27.40 -3.91
CA THR A 31 50.26 -28.21 -3.18
C THR A 31 49.31 -28.86 -4.19
N ALA A 32 49.10 -30.15 -4.06
CA ALA A 32 48.17 -30.87 -4.95
C ALA A 32 46.78 -30.24 -4.96
N ASP A 33 46.22 -30.13 -6.17
CA ASP A 33 44.89 -29.63 -6.44
C ASP A 33 44.61 -28.17 -5.98
N SER A 34 45.68 -27.38 -5.67
CA SER A 34 45.55 -25.96 -5.30
C SER A 34 45.06 -25.07 -6.45
N ASP A 35 45.11 -25.57 -7.68
CA ASP A 35 44.63 -24.87 -8.87
C ASP A 35 43.19 -25.21 -9.23
N LYS A 36 42.50 -25.99 -8.40
CA LYS A 36 41.07 -26.23 -8.55
C LYS A 36 40.26 -25.13 -7.88
N ASP A 37 39.23 -24.71 -8.56
CA ASP A 37 38.22 -23.89 -7.96
C ASP A 37 37.29 -24.68 -7.01
N CYS A 38 36.31 -24.04 -6.37
CA CYS A 38 35.39 -24.70 -5.44
C CYS A 38 34.47 -25.73 -6.11
N ASN A 39 34.27 -25.66 -7.44
CA ASN A 39 33.52 -26.63 -8.23
C ASN A 39 34.37 -27.85 -8.60
N GLY A 40 35.71 -27.77 -8.39
CA GLY A 40 36.67 -28.80 -8.73
C GLY A 40 37.28 -28.70 -10.13
N ASP A 41 37.01 -27.59 -10.83
CA ASP A 41 37.54 -27.32 -12.15
C ASP A 41 38.96 -26.77 -12.07
N CYS A 42 39.90 -27.38 -12.82
CA CYS A 42 41.28 -26.90 -12.88
C CYS A 42 41.31 -25.49 -13.52
N PHE A 43 41.95 -24.55 -12.83
CA PHE A 43 42.03 -23.15 -13.24
C PHE A 43 40.65 -22.52 -13.51
N GLY A 44 39.61 -23.03 -12.83
CA GLY A 44 38.25 -22.53 -12.92
C GLY A 44 38.07 -21.20 -12.22
N ASP A 45 36.94 -20.51 -12.52
CA ASP A 45 36.58 -19.20 -11.99
C ASP A 45 35.48 -19.26 -10.91
N ALA A 46 35.09 -20.49 -10.47
CA ALA A 46 34.13 -20.64 -9.40
C ALA A 46 34.72 -20.25 -8.04
N PHE A 47 33.94 -19.65 -7.19
CA PHE A 47 34.35 -19.16 -5.88
C PHE A 47 33.27 -19.41 -4.82
N LEU A 48 33.66 -19.37 -3.55
CA LEU A 48 32.69 -19.42 -2.47
C LEU A 48 32.05 -18.03 -2.29
N ASP A 49 30.74 -17.98 -2.42
CA ASP A 49 29.94 -16.75 -2.25
C ASP A 49 29.77 -16.36 -0.77
N GLY A 50 28.93 -15.33 -0.52
CA GLY A 50 28.66 -14.84 0.82
C GLY A 50 27.96 -15.85 1.75
N CYS A 51 27.33 -16.88 1.19
CA CYS A 51 26.70 -17.98 1.93
C CYS A 51 27.60 -19.21 2.09
N GLY A 52 28.78 -19.16 1.51
CA GLY A 52 29.71 -20.26 1.51
C GLY A 52 29.42 -21.35 0.48
N GLU A 53 28.47 -21.06 -0.44
CA GLU A 53 28.16 -21.93 -1.56
C GLU A 53 29.10 -21.66 -2.75
N CYS A 54 29.42 -22.71 -3.52
CA CYS A 54 30.27 -22.56 -4.69
C CYS A 54 29.49 -21.97 -5.85
N SER A 55 29.84 -20.73 -6.24
CA SER A 55 29.10 -19.93 -7.22
C SER A 55 30.00 -19.50 -8.38
N GLY A 56 29.40 -19.17 -9.52
CA GLY A 56 30.11 -18.72 -10.72
C GLY A 56 30.81 -19.85 -11.46
N GLY A 57 31.65 -19.51 -12.45
CA GLY A 57 32.34 -20.49 -13.29
C GLY A 57 31.38 -21.50 -13.93
N PHE A 58 31.61 -22.77 -13.73
CA PHE A 58 30.75 -23.88 -14.18
C PHE A 58 29.92 -24.50 -13.06
N SER A 59 29.80 -23.83 -11.90
CA SER A 59 29.02 -24.35 -10.75
C SER A 59 27.50 -24.40 -10.99
N GLU A 60 27.03 -23.75 -12.03
CA GLU A 60 25.58 -23.56 -12.30
C GLU A 60 24.81 -22.87 -11.17
N HIS A 61 25.50 -22.29 -10.19
CA HIS A 61 24.96 -21.56 -9.07
C HIS A 61 25.26 -20.06 -9.18
N GLU A 62 24.24 -19.21 -9.05
CA GLU A 62 24.41 -17.76 -9.09
C GLU A 62 24.88 -17.23 -7.74
N GLU A 63 25.80 -16.24 -7.78
CA GLU A 63 26.36 -15.63 -6.59
C GLU A 63 25.24 -15.09 -5.67
N ASN A 64 25.28 -15.48 -4.40
CA ASN A 64 24.34 -15.03 -3.36
C ASN A 64 22.87 -15.34 -3.64
N SER A 65 22.54 -16.29 -4.52
CA SER A 65 21.15 -16.68 -4.81
C SER A 65 20.42 -17.27 -3.61
N ASP A 66 21.16 -17.73 -2.59
CA ASP A 66 20.63 -18.26 -1.34
C ASP A 66 20.44 -17.18 -0.26
N GLN A 67 20.73 -15.92 -0.56
CA GLN A 67 20.42 -14.81 0.34
C GLN A 67 18.96 -14.40 0.17
N ASP A 68 18.30 -14.15 1.28
CA ASP A 68 16.99 -13.52 1.28
C ASP A 68 17.10 -12.00 1.00
N CYS A 69 15.97 -11.31 0.96
CA CYS A 69 15.95 -9.86 0.68
C CYS A 69 16.61 -9.01 1.79
N ASN A 70 16.89 -9.60 2.96
CA ASN A 70 17.64 -8.96 4.04
C ASN A 70 19.13 -9.33 4.03
N SER A 71 19.61 -10.02 2.97
CA SER A 71 20.98 -10.51 2.82
C SER A 71 21.37 -11.58 3.85
N GLU A 72 20.39 -12.28 4.43
CA GLU A 72 20.62 -13.42 5.31
C GLU A 72 20.63 -14.71 4.48
N CYS A 73 21.70 -15.52 4.62
CA CYS A 73 21.82 -16.80 3.90
C CYS A 73 20.75 -17.78 4.38
N PHE A 74 19.99 -18.31 3.42
CA PHE A 74 18.86 -19.22 3.68
C PHE A 74 17.82 -18.60 4.61
N GLY A 75 17.75 -17.25 4.66
CA GLY A 75 16.83 -16.49 5.49
C GLY A 75 15.38 -16.62 5.03
N PRO A 76 14.41 -16.32 5.90
CA PRO A 76 13.00 -16.41 5.60
C PRO A 76 12.38 -15.15 5.00
N ALA A 77 13.13 -14.05 4.91
CA ALA A 77 12.60 -12.76 4.47
C ALA A 77 12.22 -12.77 2.99
N LEU A 78 11.08 -12.20 2.66
CA LEU A 78 10.52 -12.22 1.30
C LEU A 78 10.22 -10.82 0.81
N ILE A 79 10.44 -10.57 -0.47
CA ILE A 79 9.91 -9.39 -1.15
C ILE A 79 8.40 -9.56 -1.30
N ARG A 80 7.64 -8.56 -0.78
CA ARG A 80 6.19 -8.50 -0.86
C ARG A 80 5.73 -7.15 -1.37
N THR A 81 4.51 -7.11 -1.93
CA THR A 81 3.86 -5.86 -2.32
C THR A 81 3.18 -5.26 -1.10
N TYR A 82 3.41 -3.97 -0.90
CA TYR A 82 2.76 -3.14 0.12
C TYR A 82 2.09 -1.95 -0.56
N TYR A 83 1.14 -1.36 0.12
CA TYR A 83 0.29 -0.27 -0.36
C TYR A 83 0.45 0.92 0.57
N PHE A 84 0.51 2.12 0.01
CA PHE A 84 0.66 3.33 0.79
C PHE A 84 -0.65 3.64 1.51
N ASP A 85 -0.56 4.02 2.80
CA ASP A 85 -1.66 4.36 3.71
C ASP A 85 -1.49 5.85 4.04
N GLU A 86 -2.18 6.72 3.28
CA GLU A 86 -2.00 8.18 3.36
C GLU A 86 -2.65 8.74 4.61
N ASP A 87 -3.82 8.24 5.02
CA ASP A 87 -4.60 8.74 6.14
C ASP A 87 -4.34 8.04 7.47
N GLY A 88 -3.64 6.90 7.45
CA GLY A 88 -3.17 6.18 8.62
C GLY A 88 -4.21 5.30 9.30
N ASP A 89 -5.23 4.83 8.58
CA ASP A 89 -6.28 3.96 9.13
C ASP A 89 -5.90 2.47 9.14
N GLY A 90 -4.77 2.11 8.53
CA GLY A 90 -4.27 0.74 8.41
C GLY A 90 -4.73 0.01 7.16
N LEU A 91 -5.42 0.70 6.26
CA LEU A 91 -5.76 0.23 4.92
C LEU A 91 -4.89 0.99 3.91
N GLY A 92 -4.51 0.36 2.82
CA GLY A 92 -3.71 0.99 1.78
C GLY A 92 -4.53 1.30 0.55
N GLY A 93 -4.18 2.39 -0.12
CA GLY A 93 -4.79 2.84 -1.36
C GLY A 93 -4.27 2.10 -2.60
N ASP A 94 -4.30 2.80 -3.73
CA ASP A 94 -3.91 2.22 -5.04
C ASP A 94 -2.39 2.26 -5.29
N GLU A 95 -1.64 3.11 -4.57
CA GLU A 95 -0.19 3.21 -4.71
C GLU A 95 0.50 2.01 -4.08
N SER A 96 1.33 1.30 -4.85
CA SER A 96 1.98 0.08 -4.37
C SER A 96 3.45 0.00 -4.72
N GLU A 97 4.26 -0.58 -3.82
CA GLU A 97 5.67 -0.84 -4.02
C GLU A 97 6.08 -2.17 -3.37
N GLN A 98 7.24 -2.69 -3.78
CA GLN A 98 7.77 -3.94 -3.26
C GLN A 98 8.88 -3.66 -2.23
N PHE A 99 8.71 -4.22 -1.03
CA PHE A 99 9.70 -4.15 0.03
C PHE A 99 10.02 -5.55 0.56
N CYS A 100 11.19 -5.68 1.16
CA CYS A 100 11.50 -6.82 2.01
C CYS A 100 10.60 -6.78 3.25
N ASP A 101 9.93 -7.89 3.59
CA ASP A 101 8.92 -7.93 4.66
C ASP A 101 9.47 -7.68 6.08
N VAL A 102 10.78 -7.62 6.22
CA VAL A 102 11.48 -7.24 7.47
C VAL A 102 11.96 -5.79 7.49
N ASP A 103 11.82 -5.05 6.38
CA ASP A 103 12.25 -3.65 6.25
C ASP A 103 11.22 -2.82 5.46
N VAL A 104 9.98 -2.81 5.97
CA VAL A 104 8.87 -2.06 5.38
C VAL A 104 8.87 -0.66 5.95
N PRO A 105 8.89 0.39 5.10
CA PRO A 105 8.81 1.78 5.58
C PRO A 105 7.50 2.09 6.30
N GLU A 106 7.54 3.09 7.19
CA GLU A 106 6.34 3.60 7.85
C GLU A 106 5.35 4.15 6.82
N GLY A 107 4.06 3.94 7.03
CA GLY A 107 3.00 4.34 6.10
C GLY A 107 2.73 3.34 4.97
N TRP A 108 3.31 2.15 5.03
CA TRP A 108 3.04 1.08 4.07
C TRP A 108 2.41 -0.14 4.75
N VAL A 109 1.28 -0.61 4.21
CA VAL A 109 0.50 -1.73 4.75
C VAL A 109 0.38 -2.87 3.74
N SER A 110 0.05 -4.07 4.22
CA SER A 110 0.03 -5.29 3.39
C SER A 110 -1.30 -5.54 2.64
N ASN A 111 -2.23 -4.61 2.70
CA ASN A 111 -3.54 -4.72 2.06
C ASN A 111 -3.83 -3.47 1.21
N SER A 112 -4.71 -3.60 0.22
CA SER A 112 -5.20 -2.53 -0.66
C SER A 112 -6.72 -2.39 -0.51
N ALA A 113 -7.20 -2.30 0.72
CA ALA A 113 -8.62 -2.34 1.02
C ALA A 113 -9.24 -0.95 1.20
N ASP A 114 -8.43 0.11 1.11
CA ASP A 114 -8.90 1.47 1.23
C ASP A 114 -9.64 1.92 -0.02
N ILE A 115 -10.81 2.51 0.17
CA ILE A 115 -11.66 3.06 -0.88
C ILE A 115 -11.35 4.54 -1.10
N ASP A 116 -10.92 5.22 -0.04
CA ASP A 116 -10.56 6.64 -0.07
C ASP A 116 -9.40 6.92 0.90
N ASP A 117 -8.19 6.74 0.42
CA ASP A 117 -6.89 6.90 1.10
C ASP A 117 -6.63 8.33 1.65
N SER A 118 -7.64 9.19 1.58
CA SER A 118 -7.63 10.54 2.18
C SER A 118 -8.62 10.70 3.33
N CYS A 119 -9.37 9.64 3.67
CA CYS A 119 -10.46 9.70 4.63
C CYS A 119 -10.51 8.48 5.54
N THR A 120 -9.92 8.55 6.72
CA THR A 120 -9.74 7.48 7.73
C THR A 120 -10.98 6.62 8.01
N SER A 121 -12.19 7.13 7.82
CA SER A 121 -13.43 6.37 8.02
C SER A 121 -14.01 5.81 6.72
N ASN A 122 -13.47 6.22 5.57
CA ASN A 122 -14.05 5.98 4.25
C ASN A 122 -15.52 6.47 4.13
N TYR A 123 -15.94 7.39 5.01
CA TYR A 123 -17.28 7.94 5.06
C TYR A 123 -17.29 9.45 4.79
N HIS A 124 -18.09 9.85 3.81
CA HIS A 124 -18.35 11.26 3.51
C HIS A 124 -19.79 11.61 3.81
N ASP A 125 -19.99 12.82 4.29
CA ASP A 125 -21.33 13.39 4.43
C ASP A 125 -21.92 13.84 3.07
N CYS A 126 -23.11 14.39 3.07
CA CYS A 126 -23.77 14.84 1.83
C CYS A 126 -23.12 16.10 1.20
N MET A 127 -22.13 16.70 1.86
CA MET A 127 -21.29 17.80 1.34
C MET A 127 -19.93 17.31 0.86
N ASP A 128 -19.72 15.99 0.77
CA ASP A 128 -18.43 15.36 0.39
C ASP A 128 -17.29 15.66 1.40
N VAL A 129 -17.64 15.89 2.67
CA VAL A 129 -16.67 16.13 3.74
C VAL A 129 -16.42 14.82 4.48
N CYS A 130 -15.13 14.40 4.54
CA CYS A 130 -14.73 13.22 5.31
C CYS A 130 -15.11 13.38 6.77
N ASP A 131 -15.75 12.37 7.35
CA ASP A 131 -16.27 12.38 8.71
C ASP A 131 -17.23 13.54 9.01
N GLY A 132 -17.78 14.16 7.98
CA GLY A 132 -18.74 15.24 8.11
C GLY A 132 -20.06 14.79 8.77
N THR A 133 -20.83 15.75 9.25
CA THR A 133 -22.07 15.50 9.98
C THR A 133 -23.31 15.89 9.22
N ASP A 134 -23.13 16.46 8.02
CA ASP A 134 -24.26 16.88 7.21
C ASP A 134 -25.00 15.67 6.61
N MET A 135 -26.33 15.74 6.60
CA MET A 135 -27.16 14.66 6.09
C MET A 135 -28.31 15.15 5.25
N PHE A 136 -28.77 14.32 4.34
CA PHE A 136 -30.01 14.62 3.62
C PHE A 136 -31.20 14.63 4.59
N THR A 137 -31.84 15.82 4.71
CA THR A 137 -33.01 16.07 5.57
C THR A 137 -34.15 16.63 4.73
N THR A 138 -35.38 16.31 5.09
CA THR A 138 -36.57 16.87 4.44
C THR A 138 -36.80 18.27 4.93
N TYR A 139 -36.91 19.21 3.99
CA TYR A 139 -37.29 20.60 4.21
C TYR A 139 -38.57 20.90 3.47
N TYR A 140 -39.25 21.95 3.90
CA TYR A 140 -40.57 22.37 3.44
C TYR A 140 -40.48 23.79 2.93
N GLN A 141 -41.18 24.08 1.82
CA GLN A 141 -41.17 25.39 1.22
C GLN A 141 -41.89 26.41 2.13
N ASP A 142 -41.26 27.55 2.35
CA ASP A 142 -41.73 28.71 3.10
C ASP A 142 -41.84 29.88 2.10
N ASN A 143 -43.03 30.08 1.52
CA ASN A 143 -43.21 31.02 0.41
C ASN A 143 -43.46 32.45 0.90
N ASP A 144 -44.07 32.62 2.05
CA ASP A 144 -44.38 33.94 2.63
C ASP A 144 -43.31 34.42 3.63
N GLY A 145 -42.37 33.54 4.05
CA GLY A 145 -41.24 33.90 4.89
C GLY A 145 -41.53 34.00 6.38
N ASP A 146 -42.59 33.33 6.87
CA ASP A 146 -42.97 33.36 8.29
C ASP A 146 -42.20 32.37 9.17
N GLY A 147 -41.39 31.48 8.55
CA GLY A 147 -40.58 30.46 9.21
C GLY A 147 -41.30 29.12 9.41
N PHE A 148 -42.52 28.97 8.88
CA PHE A 148 -43.23 27.72 8.79
C PHE A 148 -43.31 27.28 7.33
N GLY A 149 -43.21 25.98 7.08
CA GLY A 149 -43.25 25.44 5.74
C GLY A 149 -44.59 24.78 5.41
N SER A 150 -44.92 24.81 4.13
CA SER A 150 -46.10 24.22 3.54
C SER A 150 -46.02 22.68 3.46
N ASP A 151 -46.92 22.06 2.70
CA ASP A 151 -46.90 20.62 2.39
C ASP A 151 -45.96 20.25 1.24
N ILE A 152 -45.35 21.26 0.58
CA ILE A 152 -44.35 21.05 -0.47
C ILE A 152 -43.00 20.73 0.18
N SER A 153 -42.51 19.53 -0.03
CA SER A 153 -41.25 19.08 0.60
C SER A 153 -40.22 18.59 -0.40
N GLN A 154 -38.93 18.76 -0.04
CA GLN A 154 -37.78 18.24 -0.77
C GLN A 154 -36.66 17.91 0.20
N GLN A 155 -35.79 16.96 -0.22
CA GLN A 155 -34.59 16.65 0.54
C GLN A 155 -33.44 17.53 0.09
N TYR A 156 -32.76 18.14 1.05
CA TYR A 156 -31.53 18.89 0.86
C TYR A 156 -30.47 18.39 1.84
N CYS A 157 -29.20 18.54 1.49
CA CYS A 157 -28.11 18.39 2.44
C CYS A 157 -28.20 19.50 3.49
N SER A 158 -28.07 19.17 4.77
CA SER A 158 -28.24 20.13 5.87
C SER A 158 -27.27 21.31 5.83
N GLY A 159 -26.10 21.12 5.19
CA GLY A 159 -25.10 22.19 4.96
C GLY A 159 -25.45 23.13 3.79
N GLU A 160 -26.42 22.79 2.92
CA GLU A 160 -26.71 23.54 1.70
C GLU A 160 -28.20 23.61 1.44
N VAL A 161 -28.96 24.23 2.41
CA VAL A 161 -30.37 24.39 2.29
C VAL A 161 -30.68 25.74 1.60
N PRO A 162 -31.47 25.75 0.50
CA PRO A 162 -31.83 27.00 -0.18
C PRO A 162 -32.64 27.95 0.70
N GLU A 163 -32.59 29.23 0.40
CA GLU A 163 -33.47 30.21 1.00
C GLU A 163 -34.96 29.81 0.79
N ASN A 164 -35.83 30.14 1.71
CA ASN A 164 -37.26 29.80 1.72
C ASN A 164 -37.55 28.28 1.85
N TRP A 165 -36.66 27.55 2.49
CA TRP A 165 -36.90 26.17 2.91
C TRP A 165 -36.62 26.02 4.40
N VAL A 166 -37.59 25.49 5.14
CA VAL A 166 -37.56 25.34 6.60
C VAL A 166 -37.72 23.88 7.03
N SER A 167 -37.33 23.55 8.24
CA SER A 167 -37.31 22.17 8.75
C SER A 167 -38.68 21.69 9.31
N ASN A 168 -39.71 22.49 9.23
CA ASN A 168 -41.04 22.15 9.73
C ASN A 168 -42.12 22.35 8.65
N SER A 169 -43.22 21.64 8.76
CA SER A 169 -44.38 21.71 7.87
C SER A 169 -45.63 22.20 8.62
N SER A 170 -45.49 23.30 9.35
CA SER A 170 -46.55 23.78 10.26
C SER A 170 -47.38 24.90 9.68
N ASP A 171 -47.08 25.34 8.45
CA ASP A 171 -47.82 26.40 7.79
C ASP A 171 -49.18 25.90 7.29
N THR A 172 -50.21 26.66 7.57
CA THR A 172 -51.59 26.41 7.15
C THR A 172 -52.00 27.21 5.93
N ASP A 173 -51.22 28.27 5.59
CA ASP A 173 -51.45 29.12 4.42
C ASP A 173 -50.16 29.83 3.99
N ASP A 174 -49.35 29.14 3.15
CA ASP A 174 -48.03 29.53 2.64
C ASP A 174 -48.02 30.83 1.77
N ASP A 175 -49.16 31.48 1.64
CA ASP A 175 -49.32 32.78 0.98
C ASP A 175 -49.72 33.91 1.99
N CYS A 176 -49.78 33.61 3.30
CA CYS A 176 -50.23 34.54 4.33
C CYS A 176 -49.36 34.51 5.59
N PHE A 177 -48.36 35.39 5.68
CA PHE A 177 -47.36 35.47 6.76
C PHE A 177 -47.89 35.34 8.20
N SER A 178 -49.09 35.86 8.48
CA SER A 178 -49.71 35.75 9.81
C SER A 178 -50.58 34.51 9.99
N ASN A 179 -50.89 33.80 8.90
CA ASN A 179 -51.89 32.73 8.86
C ASN A 179 -53.30 33.20 9.34
N ILE A 180 -53.59 34.54 9.35
CA ILE A 180 -54.84 35.13 9.82
C ILE A 180 -55.53 35.84 8.66
N HIS A 181 -56.78 35.47 8.44
CA HIS A 181 -57.62 36.11 7.43
C HIS A 181 -58.72 36.86 8.05
N ASP A 182 -59.10 37.95 7.42
CA ASP A 182 -60.35 38.70 7.80
C ASP A 182 -61.60 37.95 7.31
N CYS A 183 -62.78 38.49 7.60
CA CYS A 183 -64.06 37.89 7.20
C CYS A 183 -64.31 37.92 5.68
N ALA A 184 -63.51 38.62 4.91
CA ALA A 184 -63.52 38.63 3.45
C ALA A 184 -62.49 37.65 2.84
N GLY A 185 -61.72 36.95 3.68
CA GLY A 185 -60.68 36.04 3.25
C GLY A 185 -59.41 36.74 2.80
N VAL A 186 -59.15 37.97 3.22
CA VAL A 186 -57.90 38.70 2.91
C VAL A 186 -56.88 38.48 4.04
N CYS A 187 -55.72 38.07 3.72
CA CYS A 187 -54.61 37.93 4.67
C CYS A 187 -54.31 39.27 5.33
N ASP A 188 -54.23 39.30 6.66
CA ASP A 188 -54.05 40.50 7.49
C ASP A 188 -55.06 41.63 7.19
N GLY A 189 -56.21 41.31 6.63
CA GLY A 189 -57.26 42.29 6.29
C GLY A 189 -58.03 42.84 7.50
N ASP A 190 -58.65 43.95 7.31
CA ASP A 190 -59.40 44.71 8.34
C ASP A 190 -60.93 44.51 8.30
N ALA A 191 -61.45 43.67 7.40
CA ALA A 191 -62.86 43.47 7.24
C ALA A 191 -63.51 42.79 8.47
N ILE A 192 -64.57 43.39 9.04
CA ILE A 192 -65.29 42.88 10.21
C ILE A 192 -66.69 42.45 9.82
N ILE A 193 -67.26 41.44 10.47
CA ILE A 193 -68.68 41.10 10.36
C ILE A 193 -69.48 42.12 11.14
N GLN A 194 -70.29 42.90 10.46
CA GLN A 194 -71.32 43.76 11.12
C GLN A 194 -72.59 42.92 11.37
N ILE A 195 -72.92 42.71 12.62
CA ILE A 195 -74.17 42.06 13.02
C ILE A 195 -75.21 43.20 13.18
N TYR A 196 -76.23 43.18 12.35
CA TYR A 196 -77.38 44.08 12.41
C TYR A 196 -78.51 43.45 13.23
#